data_30d1d61310f58845f6b8227a7c5ae9d1
#
_entry.id   30d1d61310f58845f6b8227a7c5ae9d1
#
_cell.length_a   1.000
_cell.length_b   1.000
_cell.length_c   1.000
_cell.angle_alpha   90.00
_cell.angle_beta   90.00
_cell.angle_gamma   90.00
#
_symmetry.space_group_name_H-M   'P 1'
#
loop_
_entity.id
_entity.type
_entity.pdbx_description
1 polymer ?
#
loop_
_entity_poly.entity_id
_entity_poly.type
_entity_poly.pdbx_seq_one_letter_code
_entity_poly.pdbx_strand_id
1 'polypeptide(L)'
;MKCKMLCRSLWLLALLCGIFAFVESGAAAPKKVLVVTVTKGFRHSSIATAEKVLGELAQKSGAFTVDYVRTDEDMAQKMTAQELNNYDGVIFANTTGDLPLPDKEAFMAWIKSGKGFVATHSGSDTFHGFRPYIEMLGGEFETHHAQAQVDCINEDPKHPACQHLGPTFHVKDEIYLIKSFERAKVHPLLMLDKHPNDKTPGEYPIAWSKEYGDGRVFYTSLGHREDVWDANTPESFKRENPASVAEAYQKHLLGGIKWVLKIDTAGGNQ
;
A
#
# COMPACT_ATOMS: atom_id res chain seq x y z
N MET A 1 -49.52 -3.39 -85.05
CA MET A 1 -48.43 -2.55 -84.56
C MET A 1 -48.40 -2.71 -83.05
N LYS A 2 -47.41 -3.41 -82.46
CA LYS A 2 -47.33 -3.70 -81.05
C LYS A 2 -46.15 -2.92 -80.47
N CYS A 3 -46.44 -1.96 -79.60
CA CYS A 3 -45.43 -1.18 -78.85
C CYS A 3 -45.04 -1.96 -77.61
N LYS A 4 -43.73 -2.30 -77.45
CA LYS A 4 -43.21 -2.89 -76.25
C LYS A 4 -42.62 -1.84 -75.33
N MET A 5 -43.24 -1.68 -74.14
CA MET A 5 -42.70 -0.88 -73.06
C MET A 5 -41.58 -1.68 -72.30
N LEU A 6 -40.40 -1.10 -72.23
CA LEU A 6 -39.28 -1.62 -71.43
C LEU A 6 -39.36 -0.99 -70.02
N CYS A 7 -39.53 -1.85 -69.02
CA CYS A 7 -39.50 -1.47 -67.63
C CYS A 7 -38.05 -1.55 -67.13
N ARG A 8 -37.42 -0.42 -66.72
CA ARG A 8 -36.09 -0.37 -66.13
C ARG A 8 -36.26 -0.35 -64.61
N SER A 9 -35.92 -1.45 -63.99
CA SER A 9 -35.83 -1.54 -62.52
C SER A 9 -34.55 -0.89 -62.04
N LEU A 10 -34.63 0.21 -61.29
CA LEU A 10 -33.52 0.78 -60.53
C LEU A 10 -33.36 0.05 -59.20
N TRP A 11 -32.22 -0.61 -59.03
CA TRP A 11 -31.78 -1.13 -57.73
C TRP A 11 -31.04 -0.04 -56.97
N LEU A 12 -31.64 0.49 -55.90
CA LEU A 12 -30.95 1.35 -54.92
C LEU A 12 -30.17 0.41 -53.98
N LEU A 13 -28.84 0.40 -54.08
CA LEU A 13 -27.96 -0.15 -53.05
C LEU A 13 -27.84 0.90 -51.89
N ALA A 14 -28.48 0.65 -50.78
CA ALA A 14 -28.26 1.40 -49.55
C ALA A 14 -26.95 0.89 -48.90
N LEU A 15 -25.88 1.69 -48.96
CA LEU A 15 -24.64 1.50 -48.24
C LEU A 15 -24.86 1.87 -46.76
N LEU A 16 -25.09 0.90 -45.90
CA LEU A 16 -25.03 1.11 -44.43
C LEU A 16 -23.56 1.23 -44.02
N CYS A 17 -23.06 2.45 -43.88
CA CYS A 17 -21.81 2.71 -43.15
C CYS A 17 -22.07 2.53 -41.64
N GLY A 18 -21.79 1.36 -41.15
CA GLY A 18 -21.74 1.12 -39.69
C GLY A 18 -20.59 1.92 -39.08
N ILE A 19 -20.89 2.98 -38.35
CA ILE A 19 -19.95 3.71 -37.52
C ILE A 19 -19.68 2.81 -36.31
N PHE A 20 -18.60 2.02 -36.35
CA PHE A 20 -18.04 1.39 -35.14
C PHE A 20 -17.41 2.49 -34.30
N ALA A 21 -18.15 3.00 -33.34
CA ALA A 21 -17.55 3.79 -32.27
C ALA A 21 -16.65 2.87 -31.45
N PHE A 22 -15.34 2.96 -31.64
CA PHE A 22 -14.37 2.41 -30.71
C PHE A 22 -14.56 3.16 -29.40
N VAL A 23 -15.22 2.55 -28.43
CA VAL A 23 -15.13 2.97 -27.03
C VAL A 23 -13.73 2.62 -26.58
N GLU A 24 -12.79 3.57 -26.68
CA GLU A 24 -11.54 3.46 -25.94
C GLU A 24 -11.93 3.35 -24.46
N SER A 25 -11.74 2.18 -23.89
CA SER A 25 -11.76 1.99 -22.45
C SER A 25 -10.56 2.77 -21.89
N GLY A 26 -10.78 4.06 -21.64
CA GLY A 26 -9.77 4.92 -21.06
C GLY A 26 -9.37 4.36 -19.70
N ALA A 27 -8.16 3.83 -19.60
CA ALA A 27 -7.60 3.46 -18.30
C ALA A 27 -7.68 4.70 -17.39
N ALA A 28 -8.19 4.52 -16.17
CA ALA A 28 -8.24 5.61 -15.21
C ALA A 28 -6.82 6.15 -14.96
N ALA A 29 -6.68 7.47 -14.83
CA ALA A 29 -5.38 8.09 -14.57
C ALA A 29 -4.76 7.49 -13.29
N PRO A 30 -3.42 7.27 -13.27
CA PRO A 30 -2.74 6.77 -12.09
C PRO A 30 -3.03 7.63 -10.85
N LYS A 31 -3.23 6.99 -9.70
CA LYS A 31 -3.38 7.66 -8.42
C LYS A 31 -2.08 8.34 -8.02
N LYS A 32 -2.14 9.49 -7.32
CA LYS A 32 -0.94 10.19 -6.83
C LYS A 32 -0.71 9.88 -5.37
N VAL A 33 0.49 9.43 -5.03
CA VAL A 33 0.86 9.02 -3.68
C VAL A 33 2.08 9.80 -3.22
N LEU A 34 2.03 10.28 -1.98
CA LEU A 34 3.16 10.95 -1.34
C LEU A 34 3.87 9.95 -0.41
N VAL A 35 5.14 9.67 -0.68
CA VAL A 35 5.99 8.78 0.13
C VAL A 35 6.81 9.61 1.10
N VAL A 36 6.57 9.43 2.39
CA VAL A 36 7.24 10.14 3.48
C VAL A 36 8.28 9.22 4.13
N THR A 37 9.52 9.69 4.20
CA THR A 37 10.66 8.99 4.82
C THR A 37 11.42 9.85 5.83
N VAL A 38 10.80 10.91 6.31
CA VAL A 38 11.31 11.76 7.39
C VAL A 38 11.34 10.96 8.69
N THR A 39 12.40 11.12 9.47
CA THR A 39 12.56 10.51 10.79
C THR A 39 13.00 11.53 11.83
N LYS A 40 12.40 11.48 13.00
CA LYS A 40 12.78 12.28 14.19
C LYS A 40 13.30 11.41 15.34
N GLY A 41 13.28 10.11 15.14
CA GLY A 41 13.89 9.10 15.98
C GLY A 41 14.96 8.33 15.19
N PHE A 42 14.97 7.01 15.33
CA PHE A 42 15.90 6.14 14.63
C PHE A 42 15.65 6.16 13.11
N ARG A 43 16.71 6.34 12.32
CA ARG A 43 16.61 6.24 10.85
C ARG A 43 17.08 4.87 10.37
N HIS A 44 16.15 4.08 9.86
CA HIS A 44 16.43 2.74 9.36
C HIS A 44 17.25 2.80 8.06
N SER A 45 18.24 1.92 7.94
CA SER A 45 19.06 1.78 6.72
C SER A 45 18.22 1.35 5.50
N SER A 46 17.17 0.60 5.73
CA SER A 46 16.24 0.13 4.68
C SER A 46 15.42 1.23 4.02
N ILE A 47 15.40 2.47 4.53
CA ILE A 47 14.64 3.59 3.95
C ILE A 47 15.00 3.83 2.48
N ALA A 48 16.29 3.83 2.14
CA ALA A 48 16.72 4.04 0.76
C ALA A 48 16.20 2.92 -0.18
N THR A 49 16.22 1.68 0.31
CA THR A 49 15.67 0.53 -0.41
C THR A 49 14.14 0.62 -0.53
N ALA A 50 13.46 1.06 0.54
CA ALA A 50 12.02 1.27 0.52
C ALA A 50 11.59 2.30 -0.53
N GLU A 51 12.28 3.47 -0.60
CA GLU A 51 12.02 4.49 -1.62
C GLU A 51 12.18 3.95 -3.03
N LYS A 52 13.30 3.23 -3.30
CA LYS A 52 13.55 2.58 -4.59
C LYS A 52 12.41 1.64 -4.96
N VAL A 53 12.07 0.71 -4.07
CA VAL A 53 11.06 -0.32 -4.32
C VAL A 53 9.68 0.28 -4.52
N LEU A 54 9.27 1.26 -3.72
CA LEU A 54 7.98 1.94 -3.89
C LEU A 54 7.90 2.67 -5.24
N GLY A 55 8.99 3.31 -5.68
CA GLY A 55 9.08 3.90 -7.02
C GLY A 55 8.97 2.87 -8.15
N GLU A 56 9.64 1.72 -8.00
CA GLU A 56 9.56 0.62 -8.96
C GLU A 56 8.16 -0.02 -9.01
N LEU A 57 7.51 -0.19 -7.85
CA LEU A 57 6.13 -0.71 -7.79
C LEU A 57 5.15 0.25 -8.49
N ALA A 58 5.31 1.56 -8.29
CA ALA A 58 4.53 2.57 -8.99
C ALA A 58 4.72 2.46 -10.51
N GLN A 59 5.96 2.47 -10.97
CA GLN A 59 6.31 2.39 -12.38
C GLN A 59 5.82 1.09 -13.03
N LYS A 60 6.11 -0.07 -12.41
CA LYS A 60 5.79 -1.40 -12.96
C LYS A 60 4.29 -1.67 -12.99
N SER A 61 3.55 -1.18 -11.99
CA SER A 61 2.11 -1.41 -11.91
C SER A 61 1.30 -0.43 -12.76
N GLY A 62 1.81 0.77 -13.03
CA GLY A 62 1.07 1.87 -13.66
C GLY A 62 -0.16 2.33 -12.86
N ALA A 63 -0.37 1.79 -11.67
CA ALA A 63 -1.56 2.04 -10.87
C ALA A 63 -1.49 3.37 -10.10
N PHE A 64 -0.29 3.82 -9.77
CA PHE A 64 -0.06 5.07 -9.06
C PHE A 64 1.29 5.67 -9.45
N THR A 65 1.48 6.94 -9.12
CA THR A 65 2.74 7.68 -9.18
C THR A 65 3.17 8.09 -7.79
N VAL A 66 4.47 8.33 -7.59
CA VAL A 66 5.02 8.72 -6.29
C VAL A 66 5.75 10.05 -6.36
N ASP A 67 5.48 10.91 -5.39
CA ASP A 67 6.31 12.03 -4.99
C ASP A 67 6.89 11.74 -3.61
N TYR A 68 8.01 12.40 -3.26
CA TYR A 68 8.71 12.10 -2.01
C TYR A 68 8.76 13.31 -1.07
N VAL A 69 8.69 13.01 0.24
CA VAL A 69 8.94 13.90 1.37
C VAL A 69 10.08 13.29 2.18
N ARG A 70 11.27 13.86 2.03
CA ARG A 70 12.51 13.34 2.62
C ARG A 70 13.08 14.20 3.72
N THR A 71 12.67 15.47 3.75
CA THR A 71 13.17 16.48 4.68
C THR A 71 12.02 17.20 5.39
N ASP A 72 12.37 17.96 6.42
CA ASP A 72 11.41 18.82 7.12
C ASP A 72 10.85 19.90 6.19
N GLU A 73 11.69 20.42 5.30
CA GLU A 73 11.30 21.42 4.31
C GLU A 73 10.30 20.84 3.30
N ASP A 74 10.55 19.62 2.81
CA ASP A 74 9.59 18.90 1.97
C ASP A 74 8.25 18.74 2.68
N MET A 75 8.29 18.37 3.98
CA MET A 75 7.08 18.16 4.77
C MET A 75 6.29 19.47 4.93
N ALA A 76 6.98 20.56 5.26
CA ALA A 76 6.36 21.88 5.40
C ALA A 76 5.71 22.36 4.09
N GLN A 77 6.28 21.99 2.94
CA GLN A 77 5.79 22.39 1.62
C GLN A 77 4.68 21.49 1.09
N LYS A 78 4.85 20.14 1.17
CA LYS A 78 3.99 19.17 0.47
C LYS A 78 2.87 18.59 1.34
N MET A 79 2.96 18.71 2.68
CA MET A 79 1.98 18.13 3.59
C MET A 79 1.07 19.16 4.27
N THR A 80 0.91 20.34 3.68
CA THR A 80 -0.13 21.27 4.08
C THR A 80 -1.51 20.74 3.69
N ALA A 81 -2.58 21.17 4.36
CA ALA A 81 -3.95 20.79 4.02
C ALA A 81 -4.31 21.08 2.56
N GLN A 82 -3.74 22.16 2.00
CA GLN A 82 -3.95 22.52 0.58
C GLN A 82 -3.24 21.55 -0.36
N GLU A 83 -1.94 21.30 -0.14
CA GLU A 83 -1.13 20.46 -1.03
C GLU A 83 -1.56 18.99 -1.00
N LEU A 84 -2.00 18.47 0.15
CA LEU A 84 -2.54 17.13 0.29
C LEU A 84 -3.72 16.86 -0.65
N ASN A 85 -4.48 17.87 -1.05
CA ASN A 85 -5.57 17.70 -2.01
C ASN A 85 -5.12 17.26 -3.41
N ASN A 86 -3.83 17.43 -3.73
CA ASN A 86 -3.24 16.97 -4.98
C ASN A 86 -2.94 15.46 -4.97
N TYR A 87 -3.12 14.77 -3.83
CA TYR A 87 -2.79 13.37 -3.64
C TYR A 87 -4.02 12.52 -3.30
N ASP A 88 -3.94 11.23 -3.64
CA ASP A 88 -4.93 10.22 -3.34
C ASP A 88 -4.57 9.39 -2.11
N GLY A 89 -3.30 9.39 -1.72
CA GLY A 89 -2.81 8.65 -0.56
C GLY A 89 -1.42 9.09 -0.10
N VAL A 90 -1.07 8.67 1.11
CA VAL A 90 0.24 8.90 1.74
C VAL A 90 0.79 7.57 2.25
N ILE A 91 2.09 7.35 2.07
CA ILE A 91 2.82 6.21 2.62
C ILE A 91 3.87 6.73 3.61
N PHE A 92 3.76 6.35 4.88
CA PHE A 92 4.83 6.53 5.87
C PHE A 92 5.75 5.30 5.80
N ALA A 93 6.83 5.45 5.03
CA ALA A 93 7.79 4.38 4.82
C ALA A 93 8.91 4.47 5.86
N ASN A 94 8.81 3.63 6.90
CA ASN A 94 9.76 3.54 8.01
C ASN A 94 10.06 4.89 8.69
N THR A 95 9.03 5.73 8.83
CA THR A 95 9.11 7.00 9.59
C THR A 95 9.20 6.73 11.09
N THR A 96 9.77 7.65 11.86
CA THR A 96 9.86 7.56 13.33
C THR A 96 9.72 8.91 13.99
N GLY A 97 9.18 8.92 15.21
CA GLY A 97 9.14 10.09 16.09
C GLY A 97 8.07 11.12 15.73
N ASP A 98 8.17 12.30 16.33
CA ASP A 98 7.20 13.36 16.13
C ASP A 98 7.56 14.22 14.93
N LEU A 99 7.04 13.85 13.76
CA LEU A 99 7.33 14.51 12.50
C LEU A 99 6.78 15.95 12.50
N PRO A 100 7.47 16.92 11.85
CA PRO A 100 7.03 18.32 11.78
C PRO A 100 5.90 18.53 10.77
N LEU A 101 4.82 17.75 10.91
CA LEU A 101 3.64 17.85 10.07
C LEU A 101 2.95 19.20 10.34
N PRO A 102 2.67 20.02 9.32
CA PRO A 102 2.12 21.37 9.51
C PRO A 102 0.81 21.43 10.30
N ASP A 103 -0.07 20.45 10.05
CA ASP A 103 -1.37 20.35 10.74
C ASP A 103 -1.77 18.86 10.84
N LYS A 104 -1.56 18.28 12.01
CA LYS A 104 -1.86 16.87 12.28
C LYS A 104 -3.37 16.59 12.22
N GLU A 105 -4.19 17.51 12.71
CA GLU A 105 -5.65 17.33 12.72
C GLU A 105 -6.23 17.41 11.29
N ALA A 106 -5.76 18.36 10.48
CA ALA A 106 -6.14 18.46 9.07
C ALA A 106 -5.71 17.21 8.30
N PHE A 107 -4.54 16.64 8.59
CA PHE A 107 -4.08 15.38 7.98
C PHE A 107 -5.00 14.20 8.32
N MET A 108 -5.40 14.06 9.60
CA MET A 108 -6.36 13.04 10.01
C MET A 108 -7.71 13.21 9.30
N ALA A 109 -8.21 14.45 9.23
CA ALA A 109 -9.45 14.76 8.53
C ALA A 109 -9.37 14.45 7.02
N TRP A 110 -8.22 14.73 6.39
CA TRP A 110 -7.96 14.44 4.99
C TRP A 110 -7.99 12.93 4.70
N ILE A 111 -7.36 12.09 5.55
CA ILE A 111 -7.44 10.64 5.40
C ILE A 111 -8.90 10.20 5.56
N LYS A 112 -9.58 10.68 6.61
CA LYS A 112 -10.97 10.33 6.93
C LYS A 112 -11.96 10.68 5.81
N SER A 113 -11.64 11.67 4.97
CA SER A 113 -12.47 12.11 3.83
C SER A 113 -12.42 11.19 2.60
N GLY A 114 -11.72 10.05 2.67
CA GLY A 114 -11.70 9.06 1.59
C GLY A 114 -10.33 8.76 1.01
N LYS A 115 -9.26 9.27 1.62
CA LYS A 115 -7.89 9.08 1.14
C LYS A 115 -7.24 7.80 1.69
N GLY A 116 -6.20 7.32 0.98
CA GLY A 116 -5.45 6.15 1.39
C GLY A 116 -4.30 6.49 2.33
N PHE A 117 -4.10 5.66 3.35
CA PHE A 117 -2.93 5.73 4.21
C PHE A 117 -2.25 4.37 4.32
N VAL A 118 -0.93 4.35 4.13
CA VAL A 118 -0.09 3.16 4.33
C VAL A 118 1.01 3.51 5.32
N ALA A 119 1.31 2.60 6.25
CA ALA A 119 2.52 2.70 7.06
C ALA A 119 3.25 1.36 7.07
N THR A 120 4.58 1.42 6.99
CA THR A 120 5.44 0.24 7.05
C THR A 120 6.35 0.33 8.26
N HIS A 121 6.63 -0.82 8.86
CA HIS A 121 7.56 -1.00 9.96
C HIS A 121 7.42 0.08 11.04
N SER A 122 8.41 0.96 11.16
CA SER A 122 8.42 2.03 12.16
C SER A 122 7.44 3.18 11.92
N GLY A 123 6.59 3.08 10.89
CA GLY A 123 5.45 4.00 10.80
C GLY A 123 4.52 3.93 12.03
N SER A 124 4.52 2.80 12.77
CA SER A 124 3.85 2.69 14.08
C SER A 124 4.62 3.33 15.24
N ASP A 125 5.89 3.68 15.05
CA ASP A 125 6.75 4.45 15.97
C ASP A 125 6.72 5.96 15.68
N THR A 126 5.69 6.40 14.96
CA THR A 126 5.47 7.79 14.58
C THR A 126 4.33 8.37 15.41
N PHE A 127 4.47 9.62 15.85
CA PHE A 127 3.45 10.37 16.59
C PHE A 127 2.98 9.71 17.89
N HIS A 128 3.89 9.12 18.68
CA HIS A 128 3.57 8.68 20.03
C HIS A 128 2.88 9.77 20.84
N GLY A 129 1.81 9.44 21.55
CA GLY A 129 1.02 10.39 22.31
C GLY A 129 -0.01 11.18 21.49
N PHE A 130 -0.01 11.14 20.16
CA PHE A 130 -1.06 11.71 19.33
C PHE A 130 -2.14 10.65 19.07
N ARG A 131 -3.10 10.58 19.98
CA ARG A 131 -4.19 9.57 19.99
C ARG A 131 -4.91 9.42 18.65
N PRO A 132 -5.27 10.49 17.90
CA PRO A 132 -5.95 10.33 16.61
C PRO A 132 -5.15 9.51 15.60
N TYR A 133 -3.82 9.62 15.57
CA TYR A 133 -2.98 8.82 14.69
C TYR A 133 -2.96 7.34 15.11
N ILE A 134 -2.80 7.08 16.42
CA ILE A 134 -2.77 5.72 16.96
C ILE A 134 -4.11 5.02 16.69
N GLU A 135 -5.22 5.72 16.89
CA GLU A 135 -6.56 5.19 16.62
C GLU A 135 -6.81 4.98 15.13
N MET A 136 -6.33 5.87 14.27
CA MET A 136 -6.39 5.73 12.82
C MET A 136 -5.58 4.51 12.38
N LEU A 137 -4.33 4.39 12.83
CA LEU A 137 -3.44 3.28 12.47
C LEU A 137 -3.95 1.93 13.02
N GLY A 138 -4.50 1.92 14.24
CA GLY A 138 -5.00 0.74 14.93
C GLY A 138 -4.01 0.06 15.86
N GLY A 139 -2.88 0.73 16.17
CA GLY A 139 -1.85 0.28 17.09
C GLY A 139 -0.63 1.20 17.05
N GLU A 140 0.24 1.05 18.02
CA GLU A 140 1.52 1.78 18.10
C GLU A 140 2.64 0.85 18.54
N PHE A 141 3.85 1.15 18.11
CA PHE A 141 5.05 0.45 18.54
C PHE A 141 5.22 0.53 20.06
N GLU A 142 5.52 -0.60 20.68
CA GLU A 142 5.87 -0.68 22.10
C GLU A 142 7.36 -0.97 22.27
N THR A 143 7.81 -2.07 21.68
CA THR A 143 9.19 -2.54 21.76
C THR A 143 9.47 -3.57 20.67
N HIS A 144 10.74 -3.95 20.54
CA HIS A 144 11.20 -5.08 19.75
C HIS A 144 12.35 -5.79 20.47
N HIS A 145 12.68 -6.98 20.01
CA HIS A 145 13.85 -7.75 20.43
C HIS A 145 14.77 -8.00 19.22
N ALA A 146 15.67 -8.97 19.34
CA ALA A 146 16.53 -9.35 18.21
C ALA A 146 15.69 -9.79 16.99
N GLN A 147 16.20 -9.52 15.80
CA GLN A 147 15.59 -10.00 14.55
C GLN A 147 15.34 -11.51 14.62
N ALA A 148 14.18 -11.94 14.21
CA ALA A 148 13.74 -13.32 14.33
C ALA A 148 13.18 -13.88 13.03
N GLN A 149 13.42 -15.16 12.78
CA GLN A 149 12.66 -15.93 11.79
C GLN A 149 11.28 -16.20 12.34
N VAL A 150 10.24 -15.81 11.61
CA VAL A 150 8.85 -15.98 12.02
C VAL A 150 8.00 -16.57 10.89
N ASP A 151 6.90 -17.18 11.29
CA ASP A 151 5.90 -17.78 10.43
C ASP A 151 4.61 -16.97 10.57
N CYS A 152 4.42 -15.98 9.72
CA CYS A 152 3.24 -15.13 9.74
C CYS A 152 2.03 -15.88 9.18
N ILE A 153 1.02 -16.11 10.00
CA ILE A 153 -0.24 -16.75 9.61
C ILE A 153 -1.04 -15.78 8.75
N ASN A 154 -1.44 -16.23 7.56
CA ASN A 154 -2.29 -15.47 6.65
C ASN A 154 -3.75 -15.63 7.08
N GLU A 155 -4.32 -14.58 7.66
CA GLU A 155 -5.68 -14.57 8.21
C GLU A 155 -6.76 -14.25 7.15
N ASP A 156 -6.37 -13.58 6.04
CA ASP A 156 -7.30 -13.33 4.93
C ASP A 156 -6.63 -13.56 3.56
N PRO A 157 -6.68 -14.78 3.04
CA PRO A 157 -6.14 -15.11 1.72
C PRO A 157 -6.92 -14.47 0.55
N LYS A 158 -8.01 -13.76 0.80
CA LYS A 158 -8.78 -13.04 -0.23
C LYS A 158 -8.41 -11.57 -0.33
N HIS A 159 -7.83 -11.01 0.73
CA HIS A 159 -7.42 -9.61 0.71
C HIS A 159 -6.30 -9.38 -0.33
N PRO A 160 -6.34 -8.30 -1.13
CA PRO A 160 -5.34 -8.04 -2.17
C PRO A 160 -3.88 -8.07 -1.68
N ALA A 161 -3.63 -7.70 -0.43
CA ALA A 161 -2.30 -7.78 0.18
C ALA A 161 -1.85 -9.21 0.49
N CYS A 162 -2.75 -10.19 0.57
CA CYS A 162 -2.45 -11.53 1.05
C CYS A 162 -2.75 -12.66 0.05
N GLN A 163 -3.51 -12.38 -1.02
CA GLN A 163 -4.01 -13.39 -1.96
C GLN A 163 -2.91 -14.22 -2.67
N HIS A 164 -1.68 -13.69 -2.72
CA HIS A 164 -0.53 -14.36 -3.31
C HIS A 164 0.33 -15.13 -2.29
N LEU A 165 0.03 -14.95 -1.00
CA LEU A 165 0.68 -15.66 0.09
C LEU A 165 0.00 -17.01 0.34
N GLY A 166 0.78 -18.01 0.71
CA GLY A 166 0.24 -19.27 1.24
C GLY A 166 -0.42 -19.08 2.61
N PRO A 167 -0.83 -20.17 3.27
CA PRO A 167 -1.36 -20.11 4.63
C PRO A 167 -0.39 -19.47 5.63
N THR A 168 0.90 -19.54 5.33
CA THR A 168 1.98 -19.00 6.17
C THR A 168 3.01 -18.29 5.30
N PHE A 169 3.42 -17.10 5.72
CA PHE A 169 4.52 -16.33 5.13
C PHE A 169 5.74 -16.38 6.05
N HIS A 170 6.81 -17.03 5.58
CA HIS A 170 8.06 -17.19 6.32
C HIS A 170 9.00 -16.02 6.04
N VAL A 171 9.43 -15.30 7.07
CA VAL A 171 10.30 -14.14 6.93
C VAL A 171 11.21 -13.96 8.15
N LYS A 172 12.45 -13.52 7.93
CA LYS A 172 13.31 -12.99 8.98
C LYS A 172 13.28 -11.48 8.96
N ASP A 173 12.85 -10.87 10.07
CA ASP A 173 12.82 -9.43 10.21
C ASP A 173 12.94 -9.01 11.68
N GLU A 174 12.97 -7.72 11.96
CA GLU A 174 12.74 -7.18 13.29
C GLU A 174 11.24 -7.08 13.51
N ILE A 175 10.74 -7.85 14.47
CA ILE A 175 9.32 -7.96 14.73
C ILE A 175 8.94 -7.05 15.87
N TYR A 176 8.05 -6.10 15.58
CA TYR A 176 7.52 -5.16 16.55
C TYR A 176 6.44 -5.80 17.42
N LEU A 177 6.53 -5.58 18.73
CA LEU A 177 5.44 -5.78 19.65
C LEU A 177 4.60 -4.49 19.66
N ILE A 178 3.32 -4.65 19.40
CA ILE A 178 2.38 -3.55 19.20
C ILE A 178 1.47 -3.44 20.41
N LYS A 179 1.43 -2.26 21.02
CA LYS A 179 0.44 -1.89 22.04
C LYS A 179 -0.73 -1.11 21.44
N SER A 180 -1.76 -0.86 22.23
CA SER A 180 -2.98 -0.16 21.78
C SER A 180 -3.68 -0.84 20.59
N PHE A 181 -3.38 -2.11 20.33
CA PHE A 181 -4.00 -2.92 19.29
C PHE A 181 -5.27 -3.58 19.82
N GLU A 182 -6.36 -3.40 19.09
CA GLU A 182 -7.63 -4.07 19.38
C GLU A 182 -8.08 -4.81 18.12
N ARG A 183 -7.98 -6.15 18.13
CA ARG A 183 -8.34 -7.00 16.98
C ARG A 183 -9.73 -6.68 16.41
N ALA A 184 -10.70 -6.36 17.26
CA ALA A 184 -12.06 -6.04 16.84
C ALA A 184 -12.21 -4.71 16.09
N LYS A 185 -11.18 -3.84 16.13
CA LYS A 185 -11.17 -2.51 15.49
C LYS A 185 -10.41 -2.47 14.18
N VAL A 186 -9.79 -3.57 13.79
CA VAL A 186 -9.00 -3.71 12.56
C VAL A 186 -9.43 -4.98 11.83
N HIS A 187 -8.97 -5.13 10.59
CA HIS A 187 -9.07 -6.37 9.84
C HIS A 187 -7.68 -7.03 9.78
N PRO A 188 -7.39 -8.06 10.59
CA PRO A 188 -6.08 -8.71 10.62
C PRO A 188 -5.77 -9.37 9.28
N LEU A 189 -4.53 -9.27 8.86
CA LEU A 189 -4.02 -9.84 7.61
C LEU A 189 -2.90 -10.85 7.86
N LEU A 190 -1.90 -10.47 8.66
CA LEU A 190 -0.81 -11.35 9.08
C LEU A 190 -0.65 -11.28 10.60
N MET A 191 -0.60 -12.45 11.23
CA MET A 191 -0.51 -12.58 12.69
C MET A 191 0.53 -13.63 13.08
N LEU A 192 1.05 -13.55 14.32
CA LEU A 192 1.74 -14.67 14.94
C LEU A 192 0.90 -15.23 16.10
N ASP A 193 0.96 -16.53 16.30
CA ASP A 193 0.35 -17.25 17.41
C ASP A 193 1.28 -17.41 18.63
N LYS A 194 2.49 -16.87 18.50
CA LYS A 194 3.53 -16.93 19.55
C LYS A 194 4.48 -15.74 19.41
N HIS A 195 5.02 -15.33 20.55
CA HIS A 195 6.01 -14.27 20.63
C HIS A 195 7.22 -14.56 19.71
N PRO A 196 7.71 -13.58 18.94
CA PRO A 196 8.73 -13.80 17.92
C PRO A 196 10.04 -14.40 18.49
N ASN A 197 10.43 -14.07 19.71
CA ASN A 197 11.70 -14.46 20.29
C ASN A 197 11.57 -15.58 21.32
N ASP A 198 10.76 -15.43 22.36
CA ASP A 198 10.66 -16.41 23.45
C ASP A 198 9.61 -17.50 23.23
N LYS A 199 8.80 -17.35 22.15
CA LYS A 199 7.76 -18.32 21.73
C LYS A 199 6.57 -18.47 22.69
N THR A 200 6.38 -17.53 23.62
CA THR A 200 5.19 -17.47 24.45
C THR A 200 3.94 -17.43 23.57
N PRO A 201 2.97 -18.33 23.77
CA PRO A 201 1.69 -18.30 23.02
C PRO A 201 0.94 -16.99 23.22
N GLY A 202 0.34 -16.47 22.15
CA GLY A 202 -0.42 -15.21 22.18
C GLY A 202 -0.76 -14.72 20.80
N GLU A 203 -1.40 -13.57 20.70
CA GLU A 203 -1.71 -12.91 19.45
C GLU A 203 -0.76 -11.72 19.24
N TYR A 204 0.06 -11.77 18.18
CA TYR A 204 1.03 -10.72 17.84
C TYR A 204 0.78 -10.25 16.42
N PRO A 205 0.22 -9.03 16.26
CA PRO A 205 -0.15 -8.52 14.93
C PRO A 205 1.09 -8.11 14.12
N ILE A 206 1.09 -8.50 12.85
CA ILE A 206 2.14 -8.17 11.89
C ILE A 206 1.63 -7.23 10.81
N ALA A 207 0.44 -7.49 10.25
CA ALA A 207 -0.17 -6.61 9.26
C ALA A 207 -1.69 -6.62 9.41
N TRP A 208 -2.28 -5.47 9.13
CA TRP A 208 -3.74 -5.30 9.14
C TRP A 208 -4.20 -4.19 8.20
N SER A 209 -5.48 -4.20 7.91
CA SER A 209 -6.17 -3.12 7.22
C SER A 209 -7.32 -2.57 8.08
N LYS A 210 -7.77 -1.36 7.76
CA LYS A 210 -8.83 -0.69 8.52
C LYS A 210 -9.52 0.35 7.66
N GLU A 211 -10.86 0.43 7.78
CA GLU A 211 -11.61 1.58 7.29
C GLU A 211 -11.48 2.73 8.31
N TYR A 212 -11.32 3.95 7.82
CA TYR A 212 -11.22 5.16 8.64
C TYR A 212 -12.07 6.27 8.06
N GLY A 213 -13.32 6.38 8.48
CA GLY A 213 -14.33 7.18 7.79
C GLY A 213 -14.53 6.64 6.38
N ASP A 214 -14.42 7.50 5.38
CA ASP A 214 -14.43 7.08 3.97
C ASP A 214 -13.05 6.66 3.45
N GLY A 215 -12.00 6.85 4.24
CA GLY A 215 -10.62 6.48 3.93
C GLY A 215 -10.27 5.06 4.31
N ARG A 216 -9.08 4.61 3.90
CA ARG A 216 -8.55 3.27 4.18
C ARG A 216 -7.13 3.32 4.67
N VAL A 217 -6.82 2.47 5.63
CA VAL A 217 -5.50 2.36 6.27
C VAL A 217 -4.97 0.93 6.09
N PHE A 218 -3.72 0.80 5.69
CA PHE A 218 -3.00 -0.47 5.65
C PHE A 218 -1.69 -0.32 6.41
N TYR A 219 -1.40 -1.25 7.29
CA TYR A 219 -0.15 -1.31 8.03
C TYR A 219 0.49 -2.69 7.90
N THR A 220 1.82 -2.70 7.79
CA THR A 220 2.65 -3.90 7.96
C THR A 220 3.88 -3.56 8.81
N SER A 221 4.14 -4.33 9.87
CA SER A 221 5.32 -4.13 10.73
C SER A 221 6.61 -4.64 10.09
N LEU A 222 6.53 -5.34 8.96
CA LEU A 222 7.69 -5.79 8.20
C LEU A 222 8.36 -4.65 7.46
N GLY A 223 9.68 -4.80 7.20
CA GLY A 223 10.46 -3.84 6.41
C GLY A 223 11.64 -3.20 7.13
N HIS A 224 12.09 -3.79 8.26
CA HIS A 224 13.34 -3.38 8.89
C HIS A 224 14.55 -3.73 8.01
N ARG A 225 14.56 -4.92 7.44
CA ARG A 225 15.69 -5.44 6.66
C ARG A 225 15.55 -5.11 5.18
N GLU A 226 16.66 -4.76 4.54
CA GLU A 226 16.74 -4.47 3.10
C GLU A 226 16.30 -5.68 2.26
N ASP A 227 16.65 -6.92 2.69
CA ASP A 227 16.33 -8.15 1.95
C ASP A 227 14.85 -8.59 2.10
N VAL A 228 14.08 -7.90 2.92
CA VAL A 228 12.61 -7.97 2.91
C VAL A 228 12.05 -7.10 1.78
N TRP A 229 12.68 -5.96 1.50
CA TRP A 229 12.23 -5.04 0.45
C TRP A 229 12.67 -5.45 -0.96
N ASP A 230 13.95 -5.85 -1.11
CA ASP A 230 14.57 -6.02 -2.41
C ASP A 230 15.29 -7.37 -2.54
N ALA A 231 15.00 -8.07 -3.63
CA ALA A 231 15.70 -9.30 -4.00
C ALA A 231 17.17 -9.04 -4.36
N ASN A 232 17.52 -7.80 -4.74
CA ASN A 232 18.87 -7.38 -5.16
C ASN A 232 19.47 -6.39 -4.16
N THR A 233 19.74 -6.86 -2.94
CA THR A 233 20.43 -6.04 -1.93
C THR A 233 21.91 -5.82 -2.31
N PRO A 234 22.55 -4.70 -1.85
CA PRO A 234 23.99 -4.50 -2.03
C PRO A 234 24.83 -5.67 -1.47
N GLU A 235 25.99 -5.94 -2.08
CA GLU A 235 26.90 -7.00 -1.62
C GLU A 235 27.35 -6.83 -0.15
N SER A 236 27.43 -5.58 0.32
CA SER A 236 27.76 -5.25 1.70
C SER A 236 26.66 -5.66 2.69
N PHE A 237 25.44 -5.91 2.22
CA PHE A 237 24.34 -6.35 3.07
C PHE A 237 24.31 -7.88 3.18
N LYS A 238 24.39 -8.38 4.40
CA LYS A 238 24.29 -9.82 4.66
C LYS A 238 22.84 -10.28 4.53
N ARG A 239 22.52 -10.90 3.41
CA ARG A 239 21.21 -11.51 3.17
C ARG A 239 20.95 -12.67 4.13
N GLU A 240 19.73 -12.72 4.64
CA GLU A 240 19.21 -13.83 5.46
C GLU A 240 17.84 -14.31 4.97
N ASN A 241 17.18 -13.53 4.10
CA ASN A 241 15.97 -13.92 3.41
C ASN A 241 16.26 -14.33 1.96
N PRO A 242 15.61 -15.37 1.41
CA PRO A 242 15.68 -15.67 -0.01
C PRO A 242 14.99 -14.58 -0.83
N ALA A 243 15.32 -14.45 -2.12
CA ALA A 243 14.74 -13.46 -3.02
C ALA A 243 13.19 -13.51 -3.07
N SER A 244 12.63 -14.71 -2.95
CA SER A 244 11.17 -14.91 -2.93
C SER A 244 10.44 -14.20 -1.80
N VAL A 245 11.12 -13.91 -0.68
CA VAL A 245 10.55 -13.12 0.42
C VAL A 245 10.33 -11.68 -0.03
N ALA A 246 11.33 -11.06 -0.67
CA ALA A 246 11.19 -9.70 -1.19
C ALA A 246 10.11 -9.62 -2.28
N GLU A 247 10.05 -10.59 -3.18
CA GLU A 247 9.01 -10.66 -4.21
C GLU A 247 7.60 -10.78 -3.61
N ALA A 248 7.44 -11.59 -2.57
CA ALA A 248 6.18 -11.74 -1.84
C ALA A 248 5.82 -10.46 -1.07
N TYR A 249 6.79 -9.84 -0.40
CA TYR A 249 6.59 -8.59 0.32
C TYR A 249 6.22 -7.43 -0.61
N GLN A 250 6.85 -7.33 -1.77
CA GLN A 250 6.49 -6.32 -2.79
C GLN A 250 5.04 -6.49 -3.27
N LYS A 251 4.58 -7.73 -3.46
CA LYS A 251 3.17 -8.01 -3.81
C LYS A 251 2.24 -7.66 -2.65
N HIS A 252 2.64 -7.95 -1.41
CA HIS A 252 1.92 -7.58 -0.19
C HIS A 252 1.71 -6.07 -0.10
N LEU A 253 2.79 -5.29 -0.28
CA LEU A 253 2.72 -3.84 -0.32
C LEU A 253 1.85 -3.31 -1.45
N LEU A 254 2.06 -3.82 -2.68
CA LEU A 254 1.28 -3.38 -3.84
C LEU A 254 -0.22 -3.66 -3.65
N GLY A 255 -0.56 -4.82 -3.11
CA GLY A 255 -1.95 -5.16 -2.79
C GLY A 255 -2.55 -4.23 -1.74
N GLY A 256 -1.82 -3.94 -0.66
CA GLY A 256 -2.22 -3.00 0.38
C GLY A 256 -2.39 -1.57 -0.16
N ILE A 257 -1.42 -1.08 -0.96
CA ILE A 257 -1.48 0.23 -1.61
C ILE A 257 -2.70 0.34 -2.54
N LYS A 258 -2.93 -0.65 -3.40
CA LYS A 258 -4.11 -0.66 -4.28
C LYS A 258 -5.42 -0.66 -3.49
N TRP A 259 -5.47 -1.43 -2.41
CA TRP A 259 -6.66 -1.49 -1.56
C TRP A 259 -6.97 -0.14 -0.91
N VAL A 260 -5.97 0.55 -0.32
CA VAL A 260 -6.20 1.87 0.28
C VAL A 260 -6.56 2.94 -0.74
N LEU A 261 -6.05 2.83 -1.98
CA LEU A 261 -6.35 3.75 -3.08
C LEU A 261 -7.67 3.42 -3.80
N LYS A 262 -8.38 2.38 -3.38
CA LYS A 262 -9.64 1.91 -3.99
C LYS A 262 -9.47 1.61 -5.49
N ILE A 263 -8.30 1.09 -5.87
CA ILE A 263 -8.03 0.62 -7.22
C ILE A 263 -8.52 -0.82 -7.29
N ASP A 264 -9.52 -1.05 -8.15
CA ASP A 264 -10.03 -2.39 -8.38
C ASP A 264 -8.90 -3.31 -8.86
N THR A 265 -8.66 -4.36 -8.13
CA THR A 265 -7.85 -5.47 -8.62
C THR A 265 -8.73 -6.24 -9.61
N ALA A 266 -8.76 -5.78 -10.85
CA ALA A 266 -9.47 -6.49 -11.92
C ALA A 266 -8.87 -7.91 -12.03
N GLY A 267 -9.57 -8.90 -11.46
CA GLY A 267 -9.12 -10.30 -11.43
C GLY A 267 -9.88 -11.19 -10.47
N GLY A 268 -10.91 -10.68 -9.81
CA GLY A 268 -11.83 -11.46 -8.97
C GLY A 268 -13.22 -11.51 -9.55
N ASN A 269 -13.37 -11.83 -10.83
CA ASN A 269 -14.65 -12.28 -11.36
C ASN A 269 -14.69 -13.80 -11.28
N GLN A 270 -15.65 -14.27 -10.48
CA GLN A 270 -16.33 -15.57 -10.36
C GLN A 270 -15.72 -16.57 -9.39
#